data_6d49d8e5f09a73c20a2ad820e2e6ca20
#
_entry.id   6d49d8e5f09a73c20a2ad820e2e6ca20
#
_cell.length_a   1.000
_cell.length_b   1.000
_cell.length_c   1.000
_cell.angle_alpha   90.00
_cell.angle_beta   90.00
_cell.angle_gamma   90.00
#
_symmetry.space_group_name_H-M   'P 1'
#
loop_
_entity.id
_entity.type
_entity.pdbx_description
1 polymer ?
#
loop_
_entity_poly.entity_id
_entity_poly.type
_entity_poly.pdbx_seq_one_letter_code
_entity_poly.pdbx_strand_id
1 'polypeptide(L)'
;PIELLQAFGGECENLNQMPEGFDLADQIAHPNICGFGKAVLEAVMTGKVKELVLVNCCDTIRSVYDILEDSGKLDFLYMIDMLHCDGECSRERTVLQLKGLARAYGAYKGSEFDQKKFVEAFKEPEKQKEPYISVLGARMGNELYEMVKESMPYSVENDTCVNNRSVGE
;
A
#
# COMPACT_ATOMS: atom_id res chain seq x y z
N PRO A 1 2.57 6.71 1.94
CA PRO A 1 1.23 7.30 2.18
C PRO A 1 0.69 7.06 3.58
N ILE A 2 1.09 5.96 4.25
CA ILE A 2 0.62 5.62 5.61
C ILE A 2 0.92 6.76 6.57
N GLU A 3 2.14 7.27 6.56
CA GLU A 3 2.60 8.37 7.41
C GLU A 3 1.74 9.63 7.23
N LEU A 4 1.34 9.88 5.98
CA LEU A 4 0.47 10.99 5.65
C LEU A 4 -0.93 10.82 6.24
N LEU A 5 -1.50 9.62 6.17
CA LEU A 5 -2.82 9.33 6.72
C LEU A 5 -2.81 9.34 8.26
N GLN A 6 -1.73 8.86 8.88
CA GLN A 6 -1.52 8.91 10.33
C GLN A 6 -1.45 10.35 10.86
N ALA A 7 -0.94 11.30 10.06
CA ALA A 7 -0.93 12.72 10.40
C ALA A 7 -2.35 13.31 10.57
N PHE A 8 -3.36 12.69 10.01
CA PHE A 8 -4.78 13.03 10.23
C PHE A 8 -5.47 12.18 11.31
N GLY A 9 -4.69 11.36 12.04
CA GLY A 9 -5.22 10.47 13.09
C GLY A 9 -5.79 9.15 12.57
N GLY A 10 -5.52 8.80 11.31
CA GLY A 10 -5.90 7.49 10.76
C GLY A 10 -5.04 6.36 11.30
N GLU A 11 -5.66 5.25 11.67
CA GLU A 11 -4.96 3.99 11.90
C GLU A 11 -4.86 3.27 10.57
N CYS A 12 -3.63 3.14 10.06
CA CYS A 12 -3.39 2.62 8.72
C CYS A 12 -2.42 1.44 8.76
N GLU A 13 -2.74 0.42 8.02
CA GLU A 13 -1.89 -0.74 7.84
C GLU A 13 -1.84 -1.17 6.37
N ASN A 14 -0.81 -1.90 6.01
CA ASN A 14 -0.76 -2.56 4.70
C ASN A 14 -1.68 -3.79 4.73
N LEU A 15 -2.43 -4.02 3.66
CA LEU A 15 -3.23 -5.23 3.50
C LEU A 15 -2.28 -6.42 3.24
N ASN A 16 -1.79 -7.02 4.33
CA ASN A 16 -0.80 -8.10 4.29
C ASN A 16 -1.41 -9.49 4.43
N GLN A 17 -2.63 -9.59 4.96
CA GLN A 17 -3.31 -10.86 5.13
C GLN A 17 -4.04 -11.25 3.85
N MET A 18 -3.81 -12.47 3.39
CA MET A 18 -4.60 -13.07 2.33
C MET A 18 -5.91 -13.60 2.95
N PRO A 19 -7.05 -13.42 2.28
CA PRO A 19 -8.30 -14.02 2.73
C PRO A 19 -8.25 -15.55 2.57
N GLU A 20 -9.09 -16.27 3.31
CA GLU A 20 -9.21 -17.73 3.22
C GLU A 20 -9.78 -18.19 1.86
N GLY A 21 -10.50 -17.32 1.17
CA GLY A 21 -11.09 -17.56 -0.14
C GLY A 21 -11.36 -16.27 -0.90
N PHE A 22 -11.81 -16.40 -2.13
CA PHE A 22 -12.11 -15.28 -3.04
C PHE A 22 -13.55 -15.34 -3.58
N ASP A 23 -14.48 -15.84 -2.78
CA ASP A 23 -15.85 -16.14 -3.24
C ASP A 23 -16.59 -14.91 -3.77
N LEU A 24 -16.44 -13.76 -3.14
CA LEU A 24 -17.04 -12.51 -3.58
C LEU A 24 -16.22 -11.86 -4.70
N ALA A 25 -14.90 -11.88 -4.59
CA ALA A 25 -14.03 -11.33 -5.61
C ALA A 25 -14.19 -12.06 -6.95
N ASP A 26 -14.31 -13.39 -6.95
CA ASP A 26 -14.47 -14.20 -8.16
C ASP A 26 -15.82 -13.99 -8.87
N GLN A 27 -16.83 -13.46 -8.18
CA GLN A 27 -18.11 -13.11 -8.77
C GLN A 27 -18.09 -11.81 -9.57
N ILE A 28 -17.20 -10.88 -9.20
CA ILE A 28 -17.18 -9.51 -9.74
C ILE A 28 -15.92 -9.20 -10.55
N ALA A 29 -14.84 -9.95 -10.32
CA ALA A 29 -13.56 -9.71 -10.95
C ALA A 29 -13.34 -10.59 -12.17
N HIS A 30 -12.66 -10.03 -13.19
CA HIS A 30 -12.20 -10.84 -14.31
C HIS A 30 -11.23 -11.94 -13.82
N PRO A 31 -11.28 -13.18 -14.38
CA PRO A 31 -10.41 -14.28 -13.94
C PRO A 31 -8.91 -13.98 -13.95
N ASN A 32 -8.46 -13.06 -14.81
CA ASN A 32 -7.06 -12.67 -14.94
C ASN A 32 -6.58 -11.66 -13.86
N ILE A 33 -7.45 -11.23 -12.96
CA ILE A 33 -7.03 -10.39 -11.83
C ILE A 33 -6.14 -11.23 -10.92
N CYS A 34 -4.96 -10.70 -10.58
CA CYS A 34 -4.00 -11.41 -9.74
C CYS A 34 -4.54 -11.63 -8.30
N GLY A 35 -3.97 -12.60 -7.59
CA GLY A 35 -4.42 -12.95 -6.23
C GLY A 35 -4.44 -11.76 -5.27
N PHE A 36 -3.49 -10.82 -5.40
CA PHE A 36 -3.51 -9.60 -4.59
C PHE A 36 -4.71 -8.71 -4.90
N GLY A 37 -5.02 -8.50 -6.18
CA GLY A 37 -6.20 -7.72 -6.58
C GLY A 37 -7.50 -8.37 -6.08
N LYS A 38 -7.61 -9.70 -6.16
CA LYS A 38 -8.73 -10.45 -5.59
C LYS A 38 -8.81 -10.31 -4.07
N ALA A 39 -7.66 -10.35 -3.37
CA ALA A 39 -7.62 -10.16 -1.92
C ALA A 39 -8.13 -8.78 -1.50
N VAL A 40 -7.78 -7.73 -2.24
CA VAL A 40 -8.29 -6.38 -2.00
C VAL A 40 -9.82 -6.34 -2.19
N LEU A 41 -10.31 -6.88 -3.30
CA LEU A 41 -11.76 -6.95 -3.57
C LEU A 41 -12.49 -7.72 -2.47
N GLU A 42 -12.01 -8.91 -2.10
CA GLU A 42 -12.63 -9.74 -1.05
C GLU A 42 -12.68 -9.01 0.30
N ALA A 43 -11.58 -8.35 0.70
CA ALA A 43 -11.52 -7.59 1.95
C ALA A 43 -12.54 -6.44 2.01
N VAL A 44 -12.75 -5.76 0.88
CA VAL A 44 -13.76 -4.68 0.79
C VAL A 44 -15.16 -5.27 0.74
N MET A 45 -15.40 -6.29 -0.10
CA MET A 45 -16.74 -6.87 -0.28
C MET A 45 -17.25 -7.55 0.99
N THR A 46 -16.36 -8.11 1.80
CA THR A 46 -16.69 -8.65 3.14
C THR A 46 -16.85 -7.57 4.21
N GLY A 47 -16.59 -6.30 3.89
CA GLY A 47 -16.72 -5.17 4.81
C GLY A 47 -15.59 -5.04 5.84
N LYS A 48 -14.50 -5.79 5.69
CA LYS A 48 -13.31 -5.69 6.56
C LYS A 48 -12.55 -4.38 6.35
N VAL A 49 -12.59 -3.83 5.14
CA VAL A 49 -11.95 -2.58 4.76
C VAL A 49 -13.01 -1.57 4.37
N LYS A 50 -12.95 -0.37 4.97
CA LYS A 50 -13.86 0.74 4.72
C LYS A 50 -13.18 1.96 4.10
N GLU A 51 -11.89 2.11 4.35
CA GLU A 51 -11.07 3.19 3.81
C GLU A 51 -9.89 2.57 3.08
N LEU A 52 -9.65 2.97 1.84
CA LEU A 52 -8.62 2.36 1.01
C LEU A 52 -7.88 3.43 0.18
N VAL A 53 -6.56 3.35 0.22
CA VAL A 53 -5.69 4.11 -0.68
C VAL A 53 -4.89 3.12 -1.52
N LEU A 54 -5.03 3.23 -2.81
CA LEU A 54 -4.32 2.41 -3.80
C LEU A 54 -3.25 3.25 -4.50
N VAL A 55 -2.23 2.57 -4.99
CA VAL A 55 -1.20 3.17 -5.86
C VAL A 55 -1.34 2.57 -7.24
N ASN A 56 -1.41 3.42 -8.26
CA ASN A 56 -1.49 3.02 -9.65
C ASN A 56 -0.16 2.41 -10.11
N CYS A 57 0.06 1.14 -9.75
CA CYS A 57 1.30 0.42 -10.05
C CYS A 57 1.13 -0.60 -11.20
N CYS A 58 -0.10 -0.98 -11.56
CA CYS A 58 -0.38 -1.94 -12.63
C CYS A 58 -1.85 -1.88 -13.06
N ASP A 59 -2.16 -2.48 -14.21
CA ASP A 59 -3.52 -2.50 -14.75
C ASP A 59 -4.52 -3.25 -13.86
N THR A 60 -4.06 -4.28 -13.13
CA THR A 60 -4.91 -4.97 -12.14
C THR A 60 -5.42 -4.00 -11.08
N ILE A 61 -4.56 -3.16 -10.50
CA ILE A 61 -4.96 -2.21 -9.46
C ILE A 61 -5.89 -1.12 -10.02
N ARG A 62 -5.71 -0.70 -11.27
CA ARG A 62 -6.68 0.19 -11.94
C ARG A 62 -8.07 -0.45 -12.04
N SER A 63 -8.12 -1.68 -12.55
CA SER A 63 -9.39 -2.42 -12.66
C SER A 63 -10.04 -2.65 -11.30
N VAL A 64 -9.24 -2.97 -10.27
CA VAL A 64 -9.74 -3.09 -8.88
C VAL A 64 -10.32 -1.77 -8.39
N TYR A 65 -9.64 -0.65 -8.64
CA TYR A 65 -10.14 0.68 -8.28
C TYR A 65 -11.50 0.97 -8.93
N ASP A 66 -11.62 0.75 -10.24
CA ASP A 66 -12.86 1.00 -10.98
C ASP A 66 -14.03 0.16 -10.43
N ILE A 67 -13.78 -1.13 -10.15
CA ILE A 67 -14.77 -2.03 -9.53
C ILE A 67 -15.19 -1.53 -8.16
N LEU A 68 -14.23 -1.08 -7.34
CA LEU A 68 -14.50 -0.61 -5.99
C LEU A 68 -15.23 0.73 -5.98
N GLU A 69 -14.90 1.64 -6.90
CA GLU A 69 -15.59 2.92 -7.07
C GLU A 69 -17.06 2.69 -7.45
N ASP A 70 -17.32 1.80 -8.43
CA ASP A 70 -18.67 1.46 -8.85
C ASP A 70 -19.47 0.74 -7.74
N SER A 71 -18.80 -0.04 -6.90
CA SER A 71 -19.45 -0.78 -5.82
C SER A 71 -20.06 0.10 -4.73
N GLY A 72 -19.53 1.30 -4.52
CA GLY A 72 -19.94 2.23 -3.45
C GLY A 72 -19.80 1.67 -2.02
N LYS A 73 -18.97 0.64 -1.80
CA LYS A 73 -18.83 -0.04 -0.49
C LYS A 73 -17.82 0.59 0.44
N LEU A 74 -16.99 1.49 -0.07
CA LEU A 74 -15.96 2.20 0.69
C LEU A 74 -16.45 3.57 1.12
N ASP A 75 -16.14 3.94 2.36
CA ASP A 75 -16.38 5.28 2.88
C ASP A 75 -15.34 6.27 2.36
N PHE A 76 -14.13 5.77 2.07
CA PHE A 76 -13.06 6.53 1.44
C PHE A 76 -12.28 5.64 0.46
N LEU A 77 -12.15 6.09 -0.78
CA LEU A 77 -11.33 5.46 -1.82
C LEU A 77 -10.49 6.52 -2.50
N TYR A 78 -9.19 6.28 -2.63
CA TYR A 78 -8.29 7.19 -3.32
C TYR A 78 -7.22 6.42 -4.09
N MET A 79 -6.91 6.89 -5.31
CA MET A 79 -5.80 6.35 -6.11
C MET A 79 -4.68 7.38 -6.18
N ILE A 80 -3.47 6.97 -5.84
CA ILE A 80 -2.24 7.74 -6.07
C ILE A 80 -1.68 7.33 -7.43
N ASP A 81 -1.53 8.28 -8.33
CA ASP A 81 -0.90 8.07 -9.63
C ASP A 81 0.60 8.37 -9.54
N MET A 82 1.42 7.32 -9.39
CA MET A 82 2.87 7.45 -9.30
C MET A 82 3.54 7.21 -10.65
N LEU A 83 4.44 8.10 -11.03
CA LEU A 83 5.27 7.93 -12.23
C LEU A 83 6.45 7.00 -11.94
N HIS A 84 6.70 6.10 -12.89
CA HIS A 84 7.82 5.14 -12.83
C HIS A 84 9.12 5.69 -13.48
N CYS A 85 9.35 6.97 -13.40
CA CYS A 85 10.54 7.59 -13.95
C CYS A 85 11.24 8.47 -12.92
N ASP A 86 12.57 8.46 -12.95
CA ASP A 86 13.38 9.36 -12.15
C ASP A 86 13.50 10.71 -12.83
N GLY A 87 13.30 11.78 -12.06
CA GLY A 87 13.43 13.14 -12.56
C GLY A 87 12.67 14.14 -11.72
N GLU A 88 13.00 15.41 -11.88
CA GLU A 88 12.38 16.51 -11.12
C GLU A 88 10.88 16.58 -11.37
N CYS A 89 10.45 16.46 -12.61
CA CYS A 89 9.03 16.45 -12.98
C CYS A 89 8.25 15.30 -12.30
N SER A 90 8.84 14.11 -12.17
CA SER A 90 8.23 12.98 -11.49
C SER A 90 8.08 13.24 -9.98
N ARG A 91 9.10 13.84 -9.36
CA ARG A 91 9.05 14.22 -7.94
C ARG A 91 7.98 15.28 -7.69
N GLU A 92 7.94 16.33 -8.49
CA GLU A 92 6.92 17.38 -8.39
C GLU A 92 5.50 16.79 -8.51
N ARG A 93 5.30 15.89 -9.48
CA ARG A 93 4.00 15.25 -9.69
C ARG A 93 3.63 14.35 -8.51
N THR A 94 4.58 13.59 -7.97
CA THR A 94 4.35 12.78 -6.76
C THR A 94 3.94 13.66 -5.57
N VAL A 95 4.61 14.79 -5.37
CA VAL A 95 4.26 15.75 -4.32
C VAL A 95 2.83 16.29 -4.53
N LEU A 96 2.45 16.59 -5.76
CA LEU A 96 1.07 17.04 -6.05
C LEU A 96 0.04 15.96 -5.75
N GLN A 97 0.31 14.70 -6.08
CA GLN A 97 -0.55 13.57 -5.76
C GLN A 97 -0.71 13.39 -4.25
N LEU A 98 0.38 13.45 -3.49
CA LEU A 98 0.34 13.35 -2.03
C LEU A 98 -0.40 14.54 -1.38
N LYS A 99 -0.24 15.76 -1.91
CA LYS A 99 -1.03 16.92 -1.49
C LYS A 99 -2.52 16.75 -1.82
N GLY A 100 -2.83 16.13 -2.95
CA GLY A 100 -4.21 15.77 -3.32
C GLY A 100 -4.83 14.79 -2.32
N LEU A 101 -4.11 13.72 -1.99
CA LEU A 101 -4.52 12.77 -0.97
C LEU A 101 -4.74 13.45 0.39
N ALA A 102 -3.79 14.28 0.84
CA ALA A 102 -3.89 15.00 2.11
C ALA A 102 -5.16 15.85 2.19
N ARG A 103 -5.48 16.58 1.11
CA ARG A 103 -6.71 17.41 1.06
C ARG A 103 -7.97 16.56 1.09
N ALA A 104 -8.01 15.48 0.28
CA ALA A 104 -9.17 14.61 0.20
C ALA A 104 -9.43 13.90 1.54
N TYR A 105 -8.37 13.35 2.16
CA TYR A 105 -8.48 12.63 3.42
C TYR A 105 -8.77 13.56 4.60
N GLY A 106 -8.14 14.74 4.65
CA GLY A 106 -8.44 15.76 5.65
C GLY A 106 -9.90 16.23 5.59
N ALA A 107 -10.43 16.45 4.38
CA ALA A 107 -11.84 16.79 4.18
C ALA A 107 -12.77 15.64 4.63
N TYR A 108 -12.43 14.40 4.29
CA TYR A 108 -13.20 13.23 4.70
C TYR A 108 -13.22 13.04 6.22
N LYS A 109 -12.05 13.15 6.89
CA LYS A 109 -11.94 13.03 8.36
C LYS A 109 -12.44 14.26 9.12
N GLY A 110 -12.58 15.42 8.47
CA GLY A 110 -12.85 16.68 9.13
C GLY A 110 -11.73 17.12 10.09
N SER A 111 -10.48 16.73 9.81
CA SER A 111 -9.32 16.96 10.64
C SER A 111 -8.22 17.73 9.91
N GLU A 112 -7.42 18.48 10.65
CA GLU A 112 -6.26 19.17 10.12
C GLU A 112 -5.00 18.29 10.15
N PHE A 113 -4.05 18.61 9.26
CA PHE A 113 -2.78 17.93 9.18
C PHE A 113 -1.90 18.22 10.39
N ASP A 114 -1.49 17.17 11.12
CA ASP A 114 -0.59 17.26 12.25
C ASP A 114 0.87 16.98 11.82
N GLN A 115 1.65 18.05 11.69
CA GLN A 115 3.06 17.98 11.29
C GLN A 115 3.91 17.13 12.26
N LYS A 116 3.60 17.13 13.55
CA LYS A 116 4.36 16.34 14.54
C LYS A 116 4.12 14.85 14.35
N LYS A 117 2.87 14.45 14.26
CA LYS A 117 2.50 13.05 13.98
C LYS A 117 3.07 12.57 12.64
N PHE A 118 3.08 13.44 11.62
CA PHE A 118 3.70 13.13 10.34
C PHE A 118 5.17 12.78 10.46
N VAL A 119 5.96 13.63 11.15
CA VAL A 119 7.39 13.40 11.36
C VAL A 119 7.64 12.16 12.23
N GLU A 120 6.86 11.98 13.29
CA GLU A 120 6.98 10.83 14.20
C GLU A 120 6.64 9.49 13.51
N ALA A 121 5.81 9.52 12.48
CA ALA A 121 5.44 8.33 11.71
C ALA A 121 6.58 7.80 10.82
N PHE A 122 7.59 8.63 10.50
CA PHE A 122 8.78 8.18 9.78
C PHE A 122 9.72 7.47 10.74
N LYS A 123 9.75 6.15 10.65
CA LYS A 123 10.75 5.33 11.35
C LYS A 123 11.98 5.22 10.45
N GLU A 124 13.16 5.53 11.00
CA GLU A 124 14.40 5.21 10.31
C GLU A 124 14.53 3.68 10.18
N PRO A 125 14.82 3.16 8.98
CA PRO A 125 15.10 1.74 8.82
C PRO A 125 16.37 1.40 9.60
N GLU A 126 16.34 0.32 10.37
CA GLU A 126 17.55 -0.22 11.00
C GLU A 126 18.54 -0.60 9.89
N LYS A 127 19.69 0.06 9.86
CA LYS A 127 20.77 -0.29 8.92
C LYS A 127 21.36 -1.63 9.35
N GLN A 128 21.20 -2.63 8.52
CA GLN A 128 21.89 -3.91 8.70
C GLN A 128 23.41 -3.71 8.60
N LYS A 129 24.11 -4.23 9.59
CA LYS A 129 25.57 -4.10 9.70
C LYS A 129 26.32 -5.28 9.07
N GLU A 130 25.64 -6.37 8.79
CA GLU A 130 26.24 -7.61 8.26
C GLU A 130 25.70 -7.89 6.86
N PRO A 131 26.44 -8.66 6.04
CA PRO A 131 25.94 -9.09 4.74
C PRO A 131 24.62 -9.85 4.87
N TYR A 132 23.67 -9.54 4.04
CA TYR A 132 22.35 -10.16 4.01
C TYR A 132 21.92 -10.50 2.58
N ILE A 133 20.93 -11.36 2.45
CA ILE A 133 20.27 -11.66 1.18
C ILE A 133 19.09 -10.70 1.05
N SER A 134 19.12 -9.86 0.02
CA SER A 134 18.00 -8.96 -0.32
C SER A 134 17.02 -9.68 -1.23
N VAL A 135 15.77 -9.74 -0.83
CA VAL A 135 14.66 -10.23 -1.67
C VAL A 135 14.01 -9.05 -2.36
N LEU A 136 14.21 -8.94 -3.67
CA LEU A 136 13.72 -7.85 -4.50
C LEU A 136 12.52 -8.31 -5.34
N GLY A 137 11.69 -7.36 -5.74
CA GLY A 137 10.61 -7.58 -6.70
C GLY A 137 9.26 -7.03 -6.28
N ALA A 138 8.22 -7.64 -6.83
CA ALA A 138 6.85 -7.35 -6.45
C ALA A 138 6.58 -7.78 -5.00
N ARG A 139 5.40 -7.41 -4.49
CA ARG A 139 5.00 -7.73 -3.12
C ARG A 139 5.17 -9.21 -2.79
N MET A 140 5.82 -9.49 -1.68
CA MET A 140 5.88 -10.80 -1.03
C MET A 140 5.00 -10.79 0.22
N GLY A 141 4.15 -11.80 0.38
CA GLY A 141 3.37 -12.01 1.60
C GLY A 141 4.27 -12.44 2.77
N ASN A 142 3.85 -12.13 4.00
CA ASN A 142 4.63 -12.43 5.20
C ASN A 142 4.93 -13.92 5.36
N GLU A 143 3.98 -14.80 5.06
CA GLU A 143 4.18 -16.26 5.15
C GLU A 143 5.30 -16.73 4.23
N LEU A 144 5.31 -16.29 2.98
CA LEU A 144 6.37 -16.63 2.03
C LEU A 144 7.72 -16.06 2.47
N TYR A 145 7.73 -14.84 3.01
CA TYR A 145 8.94 -14.22 3.53
C TYR A 145 9.55 -15.01 4.69
N GLU A 146 8.74 -15.42 5.65
CA GLU A 146 9.22 -16.24 6.79
C GLU A 146 9.71 -17.63 6.33
N MET A 147 9.04 -18.27 5.39
CA MET A 147 9.52 -19.52 4.78
C MET A 147 10.89 -19.35 4.11
N VAL A 148 11.10 -18.28 3.37
CA VAL A 148 12.39 -17.97 2.73
C VAL A 148 13.46 -17.74 3.79
N LYS A 149 13.15 -16.94 4.80
CA LYS A 149 14.05 -16.62 5.91
C LYS A 149 14.48 -17.85 6.69
N GLU A 150 13.56 -18.76 7.02
CA GLU A 150 13.83 -20.02 7.70
C GLU A 150 14.66 -20.99 6.85
N SER A 151 14.55 -20.91 5.53
CA SER A 151 15.25 -21.79 4.60
C SER A 151 16.68 -21.35 4.30
N MET A 152 17.07 -20.12 4.66
CA MET A 152 18.36 -19.56 4.32
C MET A 152 19.33 -19.54 5.51
N PRO A 153 20.62 -19.85 5.29
CA PRO A 153 21.64 -19.82 6.36
C PRO A 153 22.16 -18.40 6.65
N TYR A 154 21.62 -17.39 5.99
CA TYR A 154 22.01 -15.98 6.11
C TYR A 154 20.82 -15.12 6.53
N SER A 155 21.11 -13.93 7.04
CA SER A 155 20.07 -12.93 7.25
C SER A 155 19.38 -12.60 5.93
N VAL A 156 18.06 -12.50 5.94
CA VAL A 156 17.25 -12.19 4.76
C VAL A 156 16.47 -10.90 5.04
N GLU A 157 16.53 -9.96 4.09
CA GLU A 157 15.76 -8.71 4.15
C GLU A 157 14.73 -8.68 3.05
N ASN A 158 13.54 -8.22 3.41
CA ASN A 158 12.46 -8.03 2.46
C ASN A 158 12.55 -6.62 1.87
N ASP A 159 13.25 -6.50 0.76
CA ASP A 159 13.40 -5.27 -0.02
C ASP A 159 12.38 -5.20 -1.18
N THR A 160 11.27 -5.94 -1.08
CA THR A 160 10.16 -5.81 -2.01
C THR A 160 9.46 -4.46 -1.83
N CYS A 161 8.65 -4.05 -2.80
CA CYS A 161 8.01 -2.72 -2.84
C CYS A 161 7.15 -2.36 -1.61
N VAL A 162 6.90 -3.29 -0.70
CA VAL A 162 6.08 -3.09 0.50
C VAL A 162 6.88 -2.66 1.71
N ASN A 163 8.11 -3.14 1.87
CA ASN A 163 8.86 -3.02 3.14
C ASN A 163 10.08 -2.11 3.08
N ASN A 164 10.66 -1.86 1.90
CA ASN A 164 11.85 -1.02 1.83
C ASN A 164 11.47 0.46 1.76
N ARG A 165 11.65 1.16 2.87
CA ARG A 165 11.45 2.61 2.96
C ARG A 165 12.71 3.26 3.49
N SER A 166 13.66 3.54 2.60
CA SER A 166 14.71 4.49 2.92
C SER A 166 14.16 5.91 2.80
N VAL A 167 14.12 6.65 3.88
CA VAL A 167 13.99 8.10 3.82
C VAL A 167 15.35 8.62 3.40
N GLY A 168 15.51 8.97 2.12
CA GLY A 168 16.71 9.63 1.63
C GLY A 168 16.86 11.00 2.29
N GLU A 169 18.12 11.38 2.56
CA GLU A 169 18.52 12.72 2.99
C GLU A 169 18.06 13.79 1.98
#